data_a6800ac914030efa380d6fbd8d9527af
#
_entry.id   a6800ac914030efa380d6fbd8d9527af
#
_cell.length_a   1.000
_cell.length_b   1.000
_cell.length_c   1.000
_cell.angle_alpha   90.00
_cell.angle_beta   90.00
_cell.angle_gamma   90.00
#
_symmetry.space_group_name_H-M   'P 1'
#
loop_
_entity.id
_entity.type
_entity.pdbx_description
1 polymer ?
#
loop_
_entity_poly.entity_id
_entity_poly.type
_entity_poly.pdbx_seq_one_letter_code
_entity_poly.pdbx_strand_id
1 'polypeptide(L)'
;MEKKIVQLSDESNNLQPLPVTVSDAVYLTGINPIRGTLGRFSDGDNVNGLTLTEFINKAFCFQESFSFLHISDTHKSIYGLNKCKELMDTDEGIYTLVTGDLQLTSEMKQVVASSDRFLVMLGNHDVADDFAHNQADAKANYITPYMTTRAVMGDPEGAGSYWHKDFVADKNTIRIISFDEYEYTEVGTPSGSQHGVVYSQKQMNWFINLLKNTPSDYYMILVHHQPVSAYRNGNTGEFISEKAPNNYEYESINNASDKSKSCDPLIIPKIMDAYLKKTMIEGTFFCGDVNGTQITIKEDFSTDIPCKFLFHIGGHTHWDVCEYLPLYPEQLQLVIDQDRPQQYKYSDLLRSTGDESAYCINRVTVDFDEKKVKLERIGAHITNSSISRDKIE
;
A
#
# COMPACT_ATOMS: atom_id res chain seq x y z
N MET A 1 -24.70 -6.27 -18.71
CA MET A 1 -24.46 -7.74 -18.82
C MET A 1 -25.60 -8.49 -18.20
N GLU A 2 -26.24 -9.43 -18.94
CA GLU A 2 -27.31 -10.24 -18.36
C GLU A 2 -26.70 -11.27 -17.41
N LYS A 3 -27.20 -11.27 -16.18
CA LYS A 3 -26.83 -12.28 -15.16
C LYS A 3 -27.44 -13.62 -15.57
N LYS A 4 -26.61 -14.59 -15.94
CA LYS A 4 -27.08 -15.96 -16.15
C LYS A 4 -26.99 -16.74 -14.85
N ILE A 5 -28.10 -17.14 -14.31
CA ILE A 5 -28.19 -18.02 -13.15
C ILE A 5 -28.06 -19.45 -13.66
N VAL A 6 -27.10 -20.21 -13.14
CA VAL A 6 -27.00 -21.65 -13.35
C VAL A 6 -27.93 -22.33 -12.36
N GLN A 7 -28.93 -23.02 -12.83
CA GLN A 7 -29.83 -23.81 -12.02
C GLN A 7 -29.55 -25.31 -12.26
N LEU A 8 -29.49 -26.07 -11.21
CA LEU A 8 -29.41 -27.52 -11.26
C LEU A 8 -30.82 -28.08 -11.19
N SER A 9 -31.15 -29.07 -12.03
CA SER A 9 -32.42 -29.79 -11.99
C SER A 9 -32.27 -31.14 -11.29
N ASP A 10 -33.27 -31.54 -10.52
CA ASP A 10 -33.38 -32.89 -9.96
C ASP A 10 -33.79 -33.92 -11.06
N GLU A 11 -33.92 -35.19 -10.66
CA GLU A 11 -34.31 -36.28 -11.56
C GLU A 11 -35.67 -36.08 -12.24
N SER A 12 -36.50 -35.21 -11.70
CA SER A 12 -37.84 -34.89 -12.21
C SER A 12 -37.82 -33.62 -13.08
N ASN A 13 -36.66 -33.10 -13.45
CA ASN A 13 -36.46 -31.79 -14.10
C ASN A 13 -36.99 -30.58 -13.31
N ASN A 14 -37.22 -30.74 -12.01
CA ASN A 14 -37.57 -29.60 -11.19
C ASN A 14 -36.29 -28.79 -10.89
N LEU A 15 -36.37 -27.49 -11.16
CA LEU A 15 -35.28 -26.56 -10.83
C LEU A 15 -35.20 -26.42 -9.33
N GLN A 16 -34.07 -26.85 -8.73
CA GLN A 16 -33.80 -26.65 -7.31
C GLN A 16 -33.08 -25.31 -7.16
N PRO A 17 -33.52 -24.45 -6.22
CA PRO A 17 -32.75 -23.28 -5.88
C PRO A 17 -31.45 -23.75 -5.22
N LEU A 18 -30.31 -23.27 -5.74
CA LEU A 18 -29.05 -23.45 -5.04
C LEU A 18 -29.18 -22.85 -3.63
N PRO A 19 -28.69 -23.53 -2.59
CA PRO A 19 -28.71 -22.96 -1.25
C PRO A 19 -27.99 -21.61 -1.27
N VAL A 20 -28.69 -20.57 -0.84
CA VAL A 20 -28.33 -19.15 -0.93
C VAL A 20 -27.22 -18.78 0.08
N THR A 21 -26.21 -19.60 0.22
CA THR A 21 -25.03 -19.29 1.04
C THR A 21 -23.80 -18.93 0.21
N VAL A 22 -23.92 -18.95 -1.11
CA VAL A 22 -22.91 -18.36 -1.98
C VAL A 22 -23.47 -17.01 -2.40
N SER A 23 -23.08 -15.96 -1.70
CA SER A 23 -23.59 -14.59 -1.89
C SER A 23 -23.15 -13.95 -3.20
N ASP A 24 -22.28 -14.60 -3.96
CA ASP A 24 -21.79 -14.08 -5.22
C ASP A 24 -22.01 -15.06 -6.34
N ALA A 25 -22.76 -14.61 -7.35
CA ALA A 25 -22.95 -15.37 -8.57
C ALA A 25 -21.60 -15.51 -9.29
N VAL A 26 -21.17 -16.74 -9.46
CA VAL A 26 -19.96 -17.05 -10.23
C VAL A 26 -20.19 -16.67 -11.69
N TYR A 27 -19.52 -15.63 -12.15
CA TYR A 27 -19.54 -15.23 -13.56
C TYR A 27 -18.43 -15.96 -14.31
N LEU A 28 -18.80 -16.93 -15.12
CA LEU A 28 -17.90 -17.56 -16.08
C LEU A 28 -17.88 -16.72 -17.36
N THR A 29 -16.99 -15.74 -17.44
CA THR A 29 -16.68 -15.06 -18.70
C THR A 29 -15.52 -15.77 -19.38
N GLY A 30 -15.76 -16.32 -20.58
CA GLY A 30 -14.70 -16.84 -21.45
C GLY A 30 -14.53 -18.36 -21.51
N ILE A 31 -15.30 -19.14 -20.78
CA ILE A 31 -15.35 -20.60 -20.97
C ILE A 31 -16.45 -20.93 -21.95
N ASN A 32 -16.08 -21.54 -23.09
CA ASN A 32 -17.06 -22.15 -23.96
C ASN A 32 -17.92 -23.12 -23.14
N PRO A 33 -19.27 -23.06 -23.26
CA PRO A 33 -20.10 -23.97 -22.52
C PRO A 33 -19.71 -25.39 -22.89
N ILE A 34 -19.29 -26.18 -21.90
CA ILE A 34 -19.11 -27.62 -22.08
C ILE A 34 -20.47 -28.14 -22.44
N ARG A 35 -20.69 -28.42 -23.73
CA ARG A 35 -21.87 -29.15 -24.21
C ARG A 35 -21.67 -30.61 -23.81
N GLY A 36 -22.05 -30.92 -22.60
CA GLY A 36 -22.14 -32.28 -22.08
C GLY A 36 -23.16 -32.27 -20.96
N THR A 37 -23.99 -33.23 -20.89
CA THR A 37 -24.86 -33.53 -19.76
C THR A 37 -23.93 -33.63 -18.55
N LEU A 38 -24.01 -32.68 -17.64
CA LEU A 38 -23.39 -32.82 -16.31
C LEU A 38 -24.08 -34.03 -15.68
N GLY A 39 -23.38 -35.18 -15.69
CA GLY A 39 -23.81 -36.35 -14.93
C GLY A 39 -23.85 -35.99 -13.44
N ARG A 40 -24.56 -36.74 -12.64
CA ARG A 40 -24.50 -36.63 -11.19
C ARG A 40 -23.07 -36.80 -10.73
N PHE A 41 -22.55 -35.77 -10.06
CA PHE A 41 -21.32 -35.88 -9.35
C PHE A 41 -21.63 -36.03 -7.87
N SER A 42 -21.08 -37.04 -7.23
CA SER A 42 -21.04 -37.21 -5.78
C SER A 42 -19.63 -36.97 -5.28
N ASP A 43 -19.47 -36.75 -3.98
CA ASP A 43 -18.18 -36.46 -3.35
C ASP A 43 -17.08 -37.54 -3.56
N GLY A 44 -17.42 -38.66 -4.19
CA GLY A 44 -16.49 -39.74 -4.54
C GLY A 44 -16.18 -39.81 -6.03
N ASP A 45 -16.81 -38.96 -6.86
CA ASP A 45 -16.63 -39.01 -8.29
C ASP A 45 -15.36 -38.27 -8.75
N ASN A 46 -14.65 -38.86 -9.68
CA ASN A 46 -13.39 -38.35 -10.21
C ASN A 46 -13.60 -37.67 -11.55
N VAL A 47 -13.42 -36.37 -11.66
CA VAL A 47 -13.46 -35.64 -12.92
C VAL A 47 -12.02 -35.33 -13.34
N ASN A 48 -11.54 -36.00 -14.37
CA ASN A 48 -10.17 -35.89 -14.86
C ASN A 48 -9.10 -36.13 -13.76
N GLY A 49 -9.35 -37.09 -12.85
CA GLY A 49 -8.45 -37.41 -11.77
C GLY A 49 -8.57 -36.55 -10.51
N LEU A 50 -9.57 -35.66 -10.46
CA LEU A 50 -9.84 -34.81 -9.30
C LEU A 50 -11.18 -35.14 -8.66
N THR A 51 -11.29 -35.08 -7.36
CA THR A 51 -12.58 -35.11 -6.67
C THR A 51 -13.42 -33.90 -7.07
N LEU A 52 -14.74 -33.96 -6.90
CA LEU A 52 -15.63 -32.82 -7.20
C LEU A 52 -15.16 -31.55 -6.45
N THR A 53 -14.76 -31.67 -5.19
CA THR A 53 -14.23 -30.56 -4.42
C THR A 53 -12.94 -30.00 -5.01
N GLU A 54 -11.99 -30.87 -5.39
CA GLU A 54 -10.74 -30.44 -6.06
C GLU A 54 -11.01 -29.87 -7.45
N PHE A 55 -11.95 -30.44 -8.21
CA PHE A 55 -12.35 -29.91 -9.51
C PHE A 55 -13.01 -28.54 -9.38
N ILE A 56 -13.95 -28.37 -8.43
CA ILE A 56 -14.57 -27.08 -8.12
C ILE A 56 -13.49 -26.09 -7.70
N ASN A 57 -12.64 -26.44 -6.76
CA ASN A 57 -11.53 -25.58 -6.31
C ASN A 57 -10.57 -25.23 -7.45
N LYS A 58 -10.31 -26.13 -8.39
CA LYS A 58 -9.42 -25.92 -9.52
C LYS A 58 -10.08 -25.24 -10.71
N ALA A 59 -11.35 -25.53 -11.00
CA ALA A 59 -12.13 -24.90 -12.05
C ALA A 59 -12.64 -23.52 -11.67
N PHE A 60 -12.85 -23.31 -10.39
CA PHE A 60 -13.25 -22.06 -9.78
C PHE A 60 -12.12 -21.56 -8.87
N CYS A 61 -10.85 -21.70 -9.33
CA CYS A 61 -9.72 -21.13 -8.62
C CYS A 61 -10.02 -19.68 -8.28
N PHE A 62 -10.71 -19.47 -7.17
CA PHE A 62 -10.57 -18.25 -6.42
C PHE A 62 -9.10 -18.26 -5.99
N GLN A 63 -8.24 -17.63 -6.77
CA GLN A 63 -6.93 -17.33 -6.27
C GLN A 63 -7.17 -16.51 -5.00
N GLU A 64 -6.86 -17.09 -3.86
CA GLU A 64 -6.88 -16.36 -2.61
C GLU A 64 -5.76 -15.32 -2.67
N SER A 65 -6.01 -14.26 -3.42
CA SER A 65 -5.04 -13.20 -3.64
C SER A 65 -5.72 -11.84 -3.58
N PHE A 66 -4.96 -10.86 -3.13
CA PHE A 66 -5.33 -9.46 -3.17
C PHE A 66 -4.32 -8.69 -4.01
N SER A 67 -4.80 -7.96 -5.01
CA SER A 67 -3.95 -7.17 -5.88
C SER A 67 -4.33 -5.69 -5.86
N PHE A 68 -3.32 -4.84 -5.93
CA PHE A 68 -3.51 -3.41 -6.11
C PHE A 68 -2.39 -2.83 -6.97
N LEU A 69 -2.64 -1.69 -7.59
CA LEU A 69 -1.64 -0.90 -8.29
C LEU A 69 -0.98 0.07 -7.33
N HIS A 70 0.33 0.22 -7.43
CA HIS A 70 1.10 1.16 -6.64
C HIS A 70 1.86 2.11 -7.55
N ILE A 71 1.68 3.41 -7.32
CA ILE A 71 2.43 4.50 -7.95
C ILE A 71 2.83 5.52 -6.89
N SER A 72 3.87 6.29 -7.17
CA SER A 72 4.35 7.37 -6.31
C SER A 72 5.01 8.47 -7.13
N ASP A 73 5.21 9.64 -6.50
CA ASP A 73 6.05 10.70 -7.05
C ASP A 73 5.66 11.11 -8.48
N THR A 74 4.36 11.35 -8.70
CA THR A 74 3.83 11.73 -10.02
C THR A 74 4.30 13.12 -10.45
N HIS A 75 4.55 14.04 -9.50
CA HIS A 75 5.07 15.39 -9.72
C HIS A 75 4.41 16.08 -10.91
N LYS A 76 3.07 16.18 -10.88
CA LYS A 76 2.24 16.77 -11.96
C LYS A 76 2.13 15.95 -13.24
N SER A 77 2.66 14.70 -13.26
CA SER A 77 2.48 13.79 -14.39
C SER A 77 1.15 13.05 -14.29
N ILE A 78 0.37 13.08 -15.37
CA ILE A 78 -0.93 12.42 -15.43
C ILE A 78 -0.86 11.00 -16.01
N TYR A 79 0.29 10.61 -16.59
CA TYR A 79 0.39 9.38 -17.39
C TYR A 79 0.09 8.12 -16.58
N GLY A 80 0.71 7.96 -15.41
CA GLY A 80 0.46 6.80 -14.58
C GLY A 80 -0.94 6.76 -13.98
N LEU A 81 -1.50 7.91 -13.59
CA LEU A 81 -2.88 7.97 -13.11
C LEU A 81 -3.87 7.53 -14.20
N ASN A 82 -3.67 7.97 -15.45
CA ASN A 82 -4.49 7.54 -16.59
C ASN A 82 -4.35 6.05 -16.85
N LYS A 83 -3.11 5.52 -16.79
CA LYS A 83 -2.88 4.08 -16.98
C LYS A 83 -3.49 3.25 -15.85
N CYS A 84 -3.36 3.69 -14.62
CA CYS A 84 -4.04 3.06 -13.48
C CYS A 84 -5.57 3.06 -13.66
N LYS A 85 -6.15 4.19 -14.12
CA LYS A 85 -7.58 4.28 -14.41
C LYS A 85 -8.01 3.27 -15.48
N GLU A 86 -7.25 3.17 -16.58
CA GLU A 86 -7.48 2.18 -17.65
C GLU A 86 -7.47 0.74 -17.09
N LEU A 87 -6.45 0.41 -16.29
CA LEU A 87 -6.34 -0.92 -15.67
C LEU A 87 -7.49 -1.20 -14.70
N MET A 88 -7.88 -0.23 -13.89
CA MET A 88 -9.04 -0.35 -13.00
C MET A 88 -10.37 -0.51 -13.77
N ASP A 89 -10.49 0.07 -14.96
CA ASP A 89 -11.68 -0.07 -15.79
C ASP A 89 -11.81 -1.48 -16.40
N THR A 90 -10.70 -2.18 -16.55
CA THR A 90 -10.67 -3.57 -17.04
C THR A 90 -10.76 -4.59 -15.90
N ASP A 91 -10.42 -4.22 -14.67
CA ASP A 91 -10.45 -5.06 -13.49
C ASP A 91 -11.17 -4.33 -12.34
N GLU A 92 -12.44 -4.73 -12.11
CA GLU A 92 -13.29 -4.07 -11.10
C GLU A 92 -12.81 -4.30 -9.66
N GLY A 93 -11.98 -5.31 -9.43
CA GLY A 93 -11.45 -5.65 -8.10
C GLY A 93 -10.20 -4.88 -7.70
N ILE A 94 -9.51 -4.24 -8.66
CA ILE A 94 -8.21 -3.63 -8.41
C ILE A 94 -8.33 -2.16 -7.95
N TYR A 95 -7.53 -1.80 -6.96
CA TYR A 95 -7.38 -0.44 -6.42
C TYR A 95 -6.04 0.15 -6.82
N THR A 96 -5.91 1.47 -6.77
CA THR A 96 -4.63 2.17 -6.95
C THR A 96 -4.26 2.87 -5.65
N LEU A 97 -3.08 2.55 -5.11
CA LEU A 97 -2.45 3.22 -3.99
C LEU A 97 -1.44 4.23 -4.54
N VAL A 98 -1.60 5.50 -4.17
CA VAL A 98 -0.71 6.59 -4.58
C VAL A 98 0.01 7.11 -3.34
N THR A 99 1.31 6.87 -3.26
CA THR A 99 2.09 7.10 -2.04
C THR A 99 2.80 8.46 -2.03
N GLY A 100 2.06 9.52 -2.34
CA GLY A 100 2.51 10.90 -2.17
C GLY A 100 3.18 11.53 -3.39
N ASP A 101 3.56 12.80 -3.23
CA ASP A 101 4.13 13.69 -4.25
C ASP A 101 3.29 13.75 -5.53
N LEU A 102 1.98 13.91 -5.30
CA LEU A 102 0.99 13.98 -6.36
C LEU A 102 1.06 15.31 -7.10
N GLN A 103 1.13 16.43 -6.35
CA GLN A 103 1.06 17.78 -6.88
C GLN A 103 -0.07 17.92 -7.93
N LEU A 104 -1.30 17.58 -7.53
CA LEU A 104 -2.45 17.35 -8.40
C LEU A 104 -2.83 18.57 -9.23
N THR A 105 -2.62 18.51 -10.53
CA THR A 105 -3.22 19.45 -11.50
C THR A 105 -4.75 19.28 -11.54
N SER A 106 -5.46 20.24 -12.16
CA SER A 106 -6.92 20.14 -12.32
C SER A 106 -7.37 18.89 -13.07
N GLU A 107 -6.57 18.45 -14.06
CA GLU A 107 -6.85 17.23 -14.83
C GLU A 107 -6.63 15.98 -13.97
N MET A 108 -5.53 15.92 -13.23
CA MET A 108 -5.24 14.80 -12.32
C MET A 108 -6.31 14.67 -11.23
N LYS A 109 -6.80 15.81 -10.68
CA LYS A 109 -7.92 15.82 -9.74
C LYS A 109 -9.18 15.18 -10.32
N GLN A 110 -9.46 15.41 -11.61
CA GLN A 110 -10.59 14.78 -12.31
C GLN A 110 -10.38 13.26 -12.43
N VAL A 111 -9.18 12.81 -12.75
CA VAL A 111 -8.87 11.37 -12.83
C VAL A 111 -9.05 10.71 -11.46
N VAL A 112 -8.47 11.28 -10.40
CA VAL A 112 -8.61 10.72 -9.04
C VAL A 112 -10.06 10.74 -8.56
N ALA A 113 -10.84 11.79 -8.92
CA ALA A 113 -12.26 11.88 -8.57
C ALA A 113 -13.14 10.89 -9.37
N SER A 114 -12.70 10.45 -10.55
CA SER A 114 -13.50 9.58 -11.43
C SER A 114 -13.68 8.16 -10.93
N SER A 115 -12.95 7.74 -9.89
CA SER A 115 -13.08 6.42 -9.27
C SER A 115 -12.79 6.49 -7.78
N ASP A 116 -13.61 5.82 -6.98
CA ASP A 116 -13.41 5.65 -5.52
C ASP A 116 -12.29 4.65 -5.17
N ARG A 117 -11.71 4.01 -6.18
CA ARG A 117 -10.62 3.04 -6.04
C ARG A 117 -9.22 3.66 -6.05
N PHE A 118 -9.08 4.96 -6.22
CA PHE A 118 -7.83 5.67 -5.93
C PHE A 118 -7.73 5.95 -4.43
N LEU A 119 -6.66 5.47 -3.81
CA LEU A 119 -6.31 5.76 -2.42
C LEU A 119 -5.05 6.62 -2.42
N VAL A 120 -5.12 7.78 -1.83
CA VAL A 120 -4.05 8.78 -1.89
C VAL A 120 -3.54 9.16 -0.52
N MET A 121 -2.26 9.51 -0.43
CA MET A 121 -1.65 10.12 0.72
C MET A 121 -0.83 11.35 0.31
N LEU A 122 -0.39 12.14 1.28
CA LEU A 122 0.48 13.30 1.02
C LEU A 122 1.94 12.86 0.92
N GLY A 123 2.69 13.53 0.04
CA GLY A 123 4.13 13.55 0.02
C GLY A 123 4.68 14.93 0.44
N ASN A 124 5.99 15.06 0.53
CA ASN A 124 6.63 16.31 0.96
C ASN A 124 6.38 17.46 -0.02
N HIS A 125 6.38 17.21 -1.33
CA HIS A 125 6.09 18.26 -2.33
C HIS A 125 4.62 18.68 -2.35
N ASP A 126 3.70 17.84 -1.91
CA ASP A 126 2.30 18.22 -1.78
C ASP A 126 2.09 19.28 -0.69
N VAL A 127 2.89 19.23 0.37
CA VAL A 127 2.81 20.18 1.49
C VAL A 127 3.78 21.33 1.32
N ALA A 128 5.05 21.05 0.99
CA ALA A 128 6.09 22.06 0.99
C ALA A 128 6.02 23.00 -0.22
N ASP A 129 5.78 22.47 -1.42
CA ASP A 129 5.79 23.25 -2.64
C ASP A 129 4.42 23.87 -2.95
N ASP A 130 3.37 23.03 -2.90
CA ASP A 130 2.05 23.46 -3.35
C ASP A 130 1.30 24.31 -2.29
N PHE A 131 1.58 24.07 -0.99
CA PHE A 131 0.87 24.74 0.11
C PHE A 131 1.78 25.47 1.10
N ALA A 132 3.04 25.72 0.74
CA ALA A 132 3.99 26.47 1.55
C ALA A 132 4.07 26.00 3.02
N HIS A 133 4.13 24.69 3.21
CA HIS A 133 4.15 24.03 4.52
C HIS A 133 2.85 24.11 5.33
N ASN A 134 1.75 24.34 4.66
CA ASN A 134 0.42 24.27 5.27
C ASN A 134 -0.23 22.90 5.06
N GLN A 135 -0.03 22.02 6.02
CA GLN A 135 -0.57 20.67 5.99
C GLN A 135 -2.11 20.63 5.97
N ALA A 136 -2.77 21.54 6.68
CA ALA A 136 -4.24 21.61 6.68
C ALA A 136 -4.81 21.93 5.29
N ASP A 137 -4.17 22.82 4.54
CA ASP A 137 -4.56 23.14 3.16
C ASP A 137 -4.25 21.98 2.22
N ALA A 138 -3.10 21.30 2.38
CA ALA A 138 -2.79 20.10 1.60
C ALA A 138 -3.82 18.99 1.84
N LYS A 139 -4.18 18.72 3.10
CA LYS A 139 -5.26 17.79 3.46
C LYS A 139 -6.58 18.20 2.80
N ALA A 140 -6.98 19.46 2.93
CA ALA A 140 -8.25 19.97 2.40
C ALA A 140 -8.35 19.84 0.87
N ASN A 141 -7.21 19.96 0.16
CA ASN A 141 -7.17 19.93 -1.30
C ASN A 141 -6.89 18.55 -1.91
N TYR A 142 -6.14 17.67 -1.21
CA TYR A 142 -5.67 16.39 -1.77
C TYR A 142 -6.22 15.17 -1.06
N ILE A 143 -6.60 15.26 0.20
CA ILE A 143 -7.07 14.12 0.99
C ILE A 143 -8.58 14.16 1.22
N THR A 144 -9.06 15.25 1.80
CA THR A 144 -10.47 15.39 2.19
C THR A 144 -11.46 15.12 1.05
N PRO A 145 -11.25 15.63 -0.19
CA PRO A 145 -12.19 15.41 -1.29
C PRO A 145 -12.35 13.95 -1.71
N TYR A 146 -11.38 13.11 -1.38
CA TYR A 146 -11.34 11.73 -1.84
C TYR A 146 -11.44 10.73 -0.70
N MET A 147 -10.61 10.89 0.33
CA MET A 147 -10.39 9.83 1.32
C MET A 147 -11.46 9.76 2.40
N THR A 148 -12.19 10.85 2.69
CA THR A 148 -13.27 10.84 3.69
C THR A 148 -14.41 9.86 3.39
N THR A 149 -14.61 9.52 2.13
CA THR A 149 -15.60 8.51 1.70
C THR A 149 -15.00 7.16 1.33
N ARG A 150 -13.66 7.09 1.18
CA ARG A 150 -12.96 5.89 0.69
C ARG A 150 -12.25 5.12 1.80
N ALA A 151 -11.96 5.76 2.92
CA ALA A 151 -11.23 5.19 4.04
C ALA A 151 -11.74 5.71 5.38
N VAL A 152 -11.29 5.13 6.47
CA VAL A 152 -11.55 5.62 7.84
C VAL A 152 -10.43 6.58 8.22
N MET A 153 -10.75 7.86 8.32
CA MET A 153 -9.79 8.89 8.72
C MET A 153 -9.45 8.77 10.20
N GLY A 154 -8.15 8.84 10.52
CA GLY A 154 -7.68 8.83 11.90
C GLY A 154 -7.83 10.19 12.60
N ASP A 155 -7.88 11.27 11.82
CA ASP A 155 -8.12 12.63 12.31
C ASP A 155 -9.13 13.40 11.42
N PRO A 156 -10.42 13.01 11.45
CA PRO A 156 -11.41 13.58 10.54
C PRO A 156 -11.62 15.09 10.74
N GLU A 157 -11.52 15.57 11.97
CA GLU A 157 -11.80 16.97 12.33
C GLU A 157 -10.53 17.85 12.42
N GLY A 158 -9.35 17.23 12.48
CA GLY A 158 -8.08 17.92 12.61
C GLY A 158 -7.31 18.00 11.29
N ALA A 159 -6.03 18.41 11.38
CA ALA A 159 -5.16 18.57 10.23
C ALA A 159 -4.54 17.23 9.77
N GLY A 160 -4.46 16.20 10.61
CA GLY A 160 -3.85 14.93 10.26
C GLY A 160 -4.54 14.21 9.09
N SER A 161 -3.76 13.75 8.12
CA SER A 161 -4.24 13.14 6.88
C SER A 161 -4.16 11.61 6.88
N TYR A 162 -3.77 11.01 8.00
CA TYR A 162 -3.62 9.56 8.14
C TYR A 162 -4.97 8.83 8.16
N TRP A 163 -4.98 7.62 7.62
CA TRP A 163 -6.20 6.81 7.44
C TRP A 163 -5.91 5.33 7.42
N HIS A 164 -6.97 4.51 7.54
CA HIS A 164 -6.90 3.08 7.24
C HIS A 164 -8.10 2.63 6.41
N LYS A 165 -7.93 1.50 5.73
CA LYS A 165 -8.99 0.86 4.96
C LYS A 165 -8.82 -0.66 4.99
N ASP A 166 -9.94 -1.36 5.18
CA ASP A 166 -9.98 -2.81 5.15
C ASP A 166 -10.46 -3.29 3.77
N PHE A 167 -9.82 -4.34 3.28
CA PHE A 167 -10.18 -5.04 2.06
C PHE A 167 -10.43 -6.49 2.37
N VAL A 168 -11.58 -6.99 1.94
CA VAL A 168 -11.92 -8.41 2.06
C VAL A 168 -11.56 -9.10 0.75
N ALA A 169 -10.65 -10.06 0.82
CA ALA A 169 -10.23 -10.91 -0.27
C ALA A 169 -10.56 -12.37 0.12
N ASP A 170 -11.72 -12.84 -0.32
CA ASP A 170 -12.31 -14.10 0.08
C ASP A 170 -12.41 -14.22 1.61
N LYS A 171 -11.70 -15.14 2.24
CA LYS A 171 -11.68 -15.32 3.72
C LYS A 171 -10.65 -14.46 4.43
N ASN A 172 -9.80 -13.77 3.69
CA ASN A 172 -8.73 -12.96 4.25
C ASN A 172 -9.11 -11.48 4.26
N THR A 173 -8.72 -10.76 5.29
CA THR A 173 -8.88 -9.30 5.36
C THR A 173 -7.52 -8.64 5.42
N ILE A 174 -7.30 -7.66 4.56
CA ILE A 174 -6.10 -6.84 4.54
C ILE A 174 -6.45 -5.46 5.03
N ARG A 175 -5.76 -4.99 6.06
CA ARG A 175 -5.81 -3.61 6.54
C ARG A 175 -4.64 -2.84 5.98
N ILE A 176 -4.94 -1.81 5.21
CA ILE A 176 -3.96 -0.81 4.75
C ILE A 176 -4.02 0.38 5.69
N ILE A 177 -2.88 0.76 6.26
CA ILE A 177 -2.74 1.89 7.18
C ILE A 177 -1.79 2.90 6.56
N SER A 178 -2.27 4.11 6.29
CA SER A 178 -1.49 5.22 5.73
C SER A 178 -1.15 6.23 6.81
N PHE A 179 0.12 6.59 6.88
CA PHE A 179 0.60 7.64 7.79
C PHE A 179 0.54 9.02 7.12
N ASP A 180 0.45 10.05 7.95
CA ASP A 180 0.76 11.43 7.58
C ASP A 180 2.16 11.74 8.10
N GLU A 181 3.11 11.87 7.21
CA GLU A 181 4.51 12.13 7.54
C GLU A 181 4.82 13.63 7.61
N TYR A 182 3.80 14.48 7.43
CA TYR A 182 3.97 15.92 7.31
C TYR A 182 3.00 16.69 8.23
N GLU A 183 2.80 16.20 9.45
CA GLU A 183 1.98 16.90 10.47
C GLU A 183 2.67 18.16 10.96
N TYR A 184 2.99 19.06 10.02
CA TYR A 184 3.54 20.37 10.35
C TYR A 184 2.50 21.18 11.12
N THR A 185 2.80 21.49 12.37
CA THR A 185 2.04 22.50 13.09
C THR A 185 2.40 23.89 12.57
N GLU A 186 1.51 24.87 12.73
CA GLU A 186 1.69 26.26 12.28
C GLU A 186 3.03 26.91 12.70
N VAL A 187 3.78 26.27 13.57
CA VAL A 187 4.99 26.80 14.20
C VAL A 187 6.26 26.14 13.68
N GLY A 188 6.18 25.12 12.82
CA GLY A 188 7.42 24.42 12.59
C GLY A 188 7.53 23.57 11.33
N THR A 189 7.88 24.23 10.23
CA THR A 189 8.58 23.51 9.18
C THR A 189 9.90 22.98 9.74
N PRO A 190 10.31 21.75 9.38
CA PRO A 190 11.67 21.31 9.66
C PRO A 190 12.64 22.35 9.14
N SER A 191 13.56 22.83 9.95
CA SER A 191 14.46 23.90 9.58
C SER A 191 15.23 23.57 8.31
N GLY A 192 14.84 24.14 7.20
CA GLY A 192 15.58 24.15 5.93
C GLY A 192 15.48 22.92 5.06
N SER A 193 14.56 22.00 5.30
CA SER A 193 14.39 20.80 4.48
C SER A 193 12.94 20.55 4.09
N GLN A 194 12.69 20.44 2.78
CA GLN A 194 11.43 19.96 2.22
C GLN A 194 11.18 18.46 2.54
N HIS A 195 12.13 17.79 3.17
CA HIS A 195 12.17 16.34 3.34
C HIS A 195 12.00 15.89 4.80
N GLY A 196 11.73 16.82 5.73
CA GLY A 196 11.57 16.46 7.14
C GLY A 196 10.23 15.78 7.41
N VAL A 197 10.28 14.65 8.09
CA VAL A 197 9.09 13.96 8.59
C VAL A 197 8.71 14.48 9.95
N VAL A 198 7.44 14.70 10.17
CA VAL A 198 6.86 15.10 11.46
C VAL A 198 5.66 14.23 11.78
N TYR A 199 5.73 13.51 12.89
CA TYR A 199 4.59 12.80 13.45
C TYR A 199 4.06 13.48 14.70
N SER A 200 2.74 13.44 14.93
CA SER A 200 2.14 13.89 16.17
C SER A 200 1.99 12.76 17.19
N GLN A 201 1.93 13.14 18.49
CA GLN A 201 1.54 12.21 19.55
C GLN A 201 0.16 11.59 19.26
N LYS A 202 -0.76 12.37 18.68
CA LYS A 202 -2.12 11.93 18.33
C LYS A 202 -2.09 10.80 17.30
N GLN A 203 -1.28 10.94 16.26
CA GLN A 203 -1.15 9.92 15.23
C GLN A 203 -0.53 8.63 15.80
N MET A 204 0.51 8.75 16.63
CA MET A 204 1.12 7.57 17.25
C MET A 204 0.16 6.85 18.20
N ASN A 205 -0.62 7.59 18.98
CA ASN A 205 -1.66 7.01 19.83
C ASN A 205 -2.75 6.32 19.01
N TRP A 206 -3.16 6.93 17.89
CA TRP A 206 -4.11 6.33 16.96
C TRP A 206 -3.55 5.02 16.37
N PHE A 207 -2.30 5.03 15.92
CA PHE A 207 -1.66 3.85 15.33
C PHE A 207 -1.57 2.70 16.34
N ILE A 208 -1.09 2.97 17.56
CA ILE A 208 -1.01 1.97 18.63
C ILE A 208 -2.40 1.40 18.96
N ASN A 209 -3.41 2.28 19.08
CA ASN A 209 -4.78 1.85 19.32
C ASN A 209 -5.33 0.99 18.17
N LEU A 210 -4.99 1.34 16.93
CA LEU A 210 -5.38 0.58 15.75
C LEU A 210 -4.73 -0.81 15.74
N LEU A 211 -3.45 -0.93 16.10
CA LEU A 211 -2.77 -2.22 16.24
C LEU A 211 -3.47 -3.13 17.23
N LYS A 212 -3.77 -2.62 18.44
CA LYS A 212 -4.42 -3.37 19.52
C LYS A 212 -5.84 -3.83 19.18
N ASN A 213 -6.54 -3.08 18.31
CA ASN A 213 -7.92 -3.39 17.91
C ASN A 213 -8.01 -4.06 16.52
N THR A 214 -6.89 -4.36 15.87
CA THR A 214 -6.90 -5.13 14.62
C THR A 214 -7.00 -6.63 14.94
N PRO A 215 -8.01 -7.34 14.37
CA PRO A 215 -8.13 -8.77 14.55
C PRO A 215 -6.86 -9.52 14.13
N SER A 216 -6.51 -10.57 14.87
CA SER A 216 -5.27 -11.32 14.66
C SER A 216 -5.21 -12.11 13.36
N ASP A 217 -6.36 -12.37 12.74
CA ASP A 217 -6.49 -13.03 11.44
C ASP A 217 -6.30 -12.06 10.25
N TYR A 218 -6.27 -10.75 10.51
CA TYR A 218 -6.01 -9.74 9.48
C TYR A 218 -4.56 -9.75 9.03
N TYR A 219 -4.36 -9.34 7.78
CA TYR A 219 -3.07 -8.96 7.23
C TYR A 219 -2.94 -7.44 7.22
N MET A 220 -1.72 -6.93 7.43
CA MET A 220 -1.47 -5.49 7.55
C MET A 220 -0.40 -5.01 6.58
N ILE A 221 -0.68 -3.90 5.91
CA ILE A 221 0.26 -3.16 5.07
C ILE A 221 0.35 -1.74 5.63
N LEU A 222 1.58 -1.24 5.85
CA LEU A 222 1.85 0.12 6.28
C LEU A 222 2.33 0.96 5.12
N VAL A 223 1.69 2.12 4.93
CA VAL A 223 1.90 3.01 3.79
C VAL A 223 2.58 4.28 4.25
N HIS A 224 3.69 4.58 3.61
CA HIS A 224 4.54 5.73 3.82
C HIS A 224 4.75 6.48 2.50
N HIS A 225 5.09 7.76 2.55
CA HIS A 225 5.71 8.40 1.39
C HIS A 225 7.21 8.18 1.45
N GLN A 226 7.85 8.54 2.56
CA GLN A 226 9.28 8.31 2.74
C GLN A 226 9.57 6.89 3.25
N PRO A 227 10.58 6.21 2.72
CA PRO A 227 11.00 4.91 3.26
C PRO A 227 11.36 4.98 4.74
N VAL A 228 10.92 4.01 5.52
CA VAL A 228 11.16 3.98 6.97
C VAL A 228 12.62 3.72 7.34
N SER A 229 13.43 3.19 6.41
CA SER A 229 14.87 3.08 6.58
C SER A 229 15.53 2.88 5.21
N ALA A 230 15.85 3.95 4.55
CA ALA A 230 16.61 3.90 3.31
C ALA A 230 17.69 4.98 3.32
N TYR A 231 18.92 4.57 3.12
CA TYR A 231 20.05 5.47 2.98
C TYR A 231 20.73 5.26 1.64
N ARG A 232 21.14 6.34 1.00
CA ARG A 232 21.89 6.28 -0.24
C ARG A 232 23.32 6.74 -0.05
N ASN A 233 24.23 6.10 -0.77
CA ASN A 233 25.54 6.65 -1.05
C ASN A 233 25.38 7.74 -2.11
N GLY A 234 25.57 9.00 -1.76
CA GLY A 234 25.46 10.13 -2.67
C GLY A 234 26.39 10.08 -3.89
N ASN A 235 27.39 9.19 -3.90
CA ASN A 235 28.33 9.01 -5.01
C ASN A 235 28.00 7.82 -5.91
N THR A 236 27.50 6.71 -5.34
CA THR A 236 27.21 5.46 -6.08
C THR A 236 25.72 5.21 -6.28
N GLY A 237 24.87 5.90 -5.53
CA GLY A 237 23.45 5.62 -5.50
C GLY A 237 23.06 4.32 -4.81
N GLU A 238 24.01 3.58 -4.24
CA GLU A 238 23.74 2.32 -3.54
C GLU A 238 23.07 2.54 -2.20
N PHE A 239 22.10 1.70 -1.88
CA PHE A 239 21.51 1.65 -0.55
C PHE A 239 22.50 1.08 0.45
N ILE A 240 22.56 1.70 1.61
CA ILE A 240 23.39 1.29 2.72
C ILE A 240 22.60 1.34 4.01
N SER A 241 23.06 0.55 4.98
CA SER A 241 22.39 0.36 6.26
C SER A 241 22.18 1.65 7.06
N GLU A 242 21.31 1.61 8.04
CA GLU A 242 20.86 2.66 8.96
C GLU A 242 21.94 3.50 9.67
N LYS A 243 23.19 3.08 9.63
CA LYS A 243 24.32 3.85 10.17
C LYS A 243 25.10 4.45 9.00
N ALA A 244 24.58 5.55 8.47
CA ALA A 244 25.32 6.30 7.47
C ALA A 244 26.60 6.87 8.10
N PRO A 245 27.77 6.54 7.58
CA PRO A 245 28.96 7.35 7.81
C PRO A 245 28.75 8.74 7.19
N ASN A 246 29.52 9.73 7.63
CA ASN A 246 29.33 11.16 7.37
C ASN A 246 29.21 11.64 5.92
N ASN A 247 29.21 10.76 4.91
CA ASN A 247 29.23 11.09 3.49
C ASN A 247 27.98 10.67 2.71
N TYR A 248 26.91 10.28 3.37
CA TYR A 248 25.71 9.75 2.73
C TYR A 248 24.55 10.75 2.80
N GLU A 249 23.89 10.96 1.66
CA GLU A 249 22.63 11.70 1.61
C GLU A 249 21.52 10.85 2.22
N TYR A 250 20.85 11.41 3.20
CA TYR A 250 19.63 10.88 3.76
C TYR A 250 18.49 11.12 2.76
N GLU A 251 17.90 10.08 2.23
CA GLU A 251 16.65 10.16 1.51
C GLU A 251 15.54 9.38 2.25
N SER A 252 15.66 9.29 3.55
CA SER A 252 14.66 8.78 4.46
C SER A 252 14.21 9.87 5.41
N ILE A 253 13.31 9.51 6.27
CA ILE A 253 12.70 10.27 7.37
C ILE A 253 13.63 11.33 8.08
N ASN A 254 14.91 11.45 7.76
CA ASN A 254 15.86 12.11 8.64
C ASN A 254 16.71 13.21 8.00
N ASN A 255 16.17 14.02 7.12
CA ASN A 255 16.96 15.05 6.45
C ASN A 255 17.02 16.42 7.17
N ALA A 256 16.83 16.47 8.47
CA ALA A 256 16.98 17.70 9.23
C ALA A 256 18.45 18.10 9.38
N SER A 257 18.77 19.36 9.15
CA SER A 257 20.11 19.93 9.36
C SER A 257 20.58 19.87 10.82
N ASP A 258 19.63 19.74 11.75
CA ASP A 258 19.88 19.52 13.18
C ASP A 258 19.34 18.12 13.56
N LYS A 259 20.22 17.13 13.59
CA LYS A 259 19.91 15.74 13.93
C LYS A 259 19.30 15.57 15.32
N SER A 260 19.48 16.54 16.22
CA SER A 260 18.88 16.51 17.57
C SER A 260 17.39 16.77 17.56
N LYS A 261 16.85 17.26 16.44
CA LYS A 261 15.44 17.63 16.25
C LYS A 261 14.74 16.82 15.16
N SER A 262 15.49 15.91 14.53
CA SER A 262 14.91 15.02 13.50
C SER A 262 13.95 14.04 14.13
N CYS A 263 12.90 13.66 13.38
CA CYS A 263 12.07 12.51 13.75
C CYS A 263 12.96 11.27 13.96
N ASP A 264 12.64 10.45 14.95
CA ASP A 264 13.26 9.12 15.03
C ASP A 264 12.74 8.29 13.83
N PRO A 265 13.60 7.97 12.85
CA PRO A 265 13.17 7.31 11.61
C PRO A 265 12.62 5.91 11.85
N LEU A 266 12.93 5.36 13.01
CA LEU A 266 12.59 4.00 13.37
C LEU A 266 11.39 3.91 14.32
N ILE A 267 10.70 5.03 14.61
CA ILE A 267 9.57 5.02 15.55
C ILE A 267 8.49 4.01 15.13
N ILE A 268 8.12 3.98 13.84
CA ILE A 268 7.12 3.04 13.34
C ILE A 268 7.64 1.60 13.35
N PRO A 269 8.83 1.29 12.78
CA PRO A 269 9.42 -0.04 12.92
C PRO A 269 9.59 -0.54 14.36
N LYS A 270 9.94 0.35 15.31
CA LYS A 270 10.06 -0.01 16.74
C LYS A 270 8.72 -0.38 17.35
N ILE A 271 7.66 0.38 17.07
CA ILE A 271 6.31 0.07 17.54
C ILE A 271 5.86 -1.28 16.96
N MET A 272 6.09 -1.48 15.65
CA MET A 272 5.75 -2.75 14.99
C MET A 272 6.52 -3.93 15.55
N ASP A 273 7.81 -3.79 15.81
CA ASP A 273 8.65 -4.84 16.39
C ASP A 273 8.15 -5.25 17.79
N ALA A 274 7.85 -4.26 18.64
CA ALA A 274 7.29 -4.51 19.96
C ALA A 274 5.92 -5.20 19.89
N TYR A 275 5.06 -4.78 18.96
CA TYR A 275 3.75 -5.41 18.75
C TYR A 275 3.90 -6.85 18.27
N LEU A 276 4.69 -7.12 17.23
CA LEU A 276 4.87 -8.45 16.66
C LEU A 276 5.54 -9.41 17.65
N LYS A 277 6.50 -8.93 18.44
CA LYS A 277 7.20 -9.72 19.47
C LYS A 277 6.46 -9.82 20.81
N LYS A 278 5.32 -9.12 20.94
CA LYS A 278 4.53 -9.09 22.16
C LYS A 278 5.34 -8.60 23.36
N THR A 279 6.04 -7.48 23.18
CA THR A 279 6.87 -6.88 24.20
C THR A 279 6.40 -5.46 24.55
N MET A 280 6.95 -4.91 25.61
CA MET A 280 6.75 -3.52 25.98
C MET A 280 7.64 -2.60 25.11
N ILE A 281 7.08 -1.45 24.68
CA ILE A 281 7.83 -0.32 24.20
C ILE A 281 7.65 0.85 25.16
N GLU A 282 8.77 1.42 25.62
CA GLU A 282 8.77 2.61 26.45
C GLU A 282 9.90 3.53 26.00
N GLY A 283 9.58 4.78 25.71
CA GLY A 283 10.59 5.74 25.29
C GLY A 283 10.02 7.09 24.92
N THR A 284 10.94 8.01 24.68
CA THR A 284 10.66 9.35 24.19
C THR A 284 11.40 9.53 22.88
N PHE A 285 10.69 9.94 21.85
CA PHE A 285 11.16 10.05 20.48
C PHE A 285 10.96 11.49 19.99
N PHE A 286 11.87 12.00 19.18
CA PHE A 286 11.65 13.28 18.52
C PHE A 286 10.60 13.15 17.44
N CYS A 287 9.65 14.12 17.38
CA CYS A 287 8.59 14.10 16.38
C CYS A 287 9.03 14.67 15.03
N GLY A 288 10.16 15.38 14.96
CA GLY A 288 10.70 15.95 13.74
C GLY A 288 10.43 17.45 13.53
N ASP A 289 9.68 18.10 14.42
CA ASP A 289 9.40 19.53 14.32
C ASP A 289 10.60 20.40 14.73
N VAL A 290 10.58 21.69 14.34
CA VAL A 290 11.66 22.65 14.65
C VAL A 290 11.80 22.94 16.14
N ASN A 291 10.78 22.69 16.93
CA ASN A 291 10.77 22.94 18.37
C ASN A 291 11.41 21.78 19.15
N GLY A 292 11.69 20.66 18.49
CA GLY A 292 12.18 19.44 19.13
C GLY A 292 11.12 18.80 20.03
N THR A 293 9.85 18.91 19.63
CA THR A 293 8.74 18.26 20.35
C THR A 293 8.98 16.77 20.41
N GLN A 294 8.59 16.18 21.53
CA GLN A 294 8.81 14.76 21.79
C GLN A 294 7.49 14.01 21.84
N ILE A 295 7.52 12.81 21.28
CA ILE A 295 6.46 11.82 21.39
C ILE A 295 6.86 10.84 22.49
N THR A 296 5.99 10.65 23.48
CA THR A 296 6.20 9.66 24.52
C THR A 296 5.34 8.44 24.26
N ILE A 297 5.96 7.27 24.17
CA ILE A 297 5.30 5.99 24.02
C ILE A 297 5.58 5.17 25.27
N LYS A 298 4.50 4.63 25.83
CA LYS A 298 4.59 3.64 26.90
C LYS A 298 3.44 2.65 26.68
N GLU A 299 3.74 1.55 26.04
CA GLU A 299 2.75 0.55 25.66
C GLU A 299 3.27 -0.86 25.89
N ASP A 300 2.41 -1.72 26.43
CA ASP A 300 2.69 -3.14 26.68
C ASP A 300 1.81 -3.99 25.76
N PHE A 301 2.45 -4.65 24.80
CA PHE A 301 1.80 -5.59 23.87
C PHE A 301 1.89 -7.05 24.32
N SER A 302 2.37 -7.34 25.52
CA SER A 302 2.62 -8.72 25.98
C SER A 302 1.38 -9.62 25.97
N THR A 303 0.20 -9.03 26.12
CA THR A 303 -1.10 -9.74 26.13
C THR A 303 -1.83 -9.67 24.78
N ASP A 304 -1.36 -8.86 23.84
CA ASP A 304 -2.00 -8.71 22.53
C ASP A 304 -1.72 -9.93 21.65
N ILE A 305 -2.62 -10.18 20.71
CA ILE A 305 -2.42 -11.20 19.66
C ILE A 305 -2.20 -10.45 18.35
N PRO A 306 -0.95 -10.37 17.88
CA PRO A 306 -0.65 -9.60 16.68
C PRO A 306 -1.37 -10.11 15.44
N CYS A 307 -1.80 -9.20 14.59
CA CYS A 307 -2.17 -9.52 13.21
C CYS A 307 -0.92 -9.86 12.38
N LYS A 308 -1.13 -10.31 11.15
CA LYS A 308 -0.04 -10.72 10.25
C LYS A 308 0.48 -9.50 9.49
N PHE A 309 1.67 -9.06 9.81
CA PHE A 309 2.32 -7.97 9.09
C PHE A 309 2.88 -8.43 7.75
N LEU A 310 2.59 -7.71 6.65
CA LEU A 310 3.10 -8.02 5.33
C LEU A 310 4.34 -7.19 4.99
N PHE A 311 4.19 -5.87 4.83
CA PHE A 311 5.29 -4.99 4.45
C PHE A 311 4.96 -3.51 4.67
N HIS A 312 6.01 -2.70 4.64
CA HIS A 312 5.94 -1.26 4.40
C HIS A 312 5.98 -0.98 2.90
N ILE A 313 5.26 0.05 2.44
CA ILE A 313 5.24 0.45 1.03
C ILE A 313 5.31 1.97 0.91
N GLY A 314 6.11 2.48 -0.04
CA GLY A 314 6.34 3.92 -0.19
C GLY A 314 6.97 4.33 -1.50
N GLY A 315 7.41 5.61 -1.58
CA GLY A 315 8.02 6.26 -2.73
C GLY A 315 9.20 7.13 -2.35
N HIS A 316 9.16 8.44 -2.72
CA HIS A 316 10.09 9.51 -2.36
C HIS A 316 11.51 9.41 -2.93
N THR A 317 12.12 8.23 -2.93
CA THR A 317 13.52 8.06 -3.32
C THR A 317 13.73 8.05 -4.82
N HIS A 318 12.66 7.98 -5.59
CA HIS A 318 12.66 7.92 -7.06
C HIS A 318 13.43 6.73 -7.61
N TRP A 319 13.41 5.60 -6.92
CA TRP A 319 13.85 4.31 -7.43
C TRP A 319 13.31 3.12 -6.63
N ASP A 320 13.50 1.94 -7.19
CA ASP A 320 12.94 0.72 -6.65
C ASP A 320 13.75 0.14 -5.49
N VAL A 321 13.06 -0.22 -4.42
CA VAL A 321 13.61 -0.97 -3.29
C VAL A 321 12.70 -2.13 -2.96
N CYS A 322 13.29 -3.28 -2.68
CA CYS A 322 12.61 -4.42 -2.11
C CYS A 322 13.58 -5.13 -1.16
N GLU A 323 13.55 -4.75 0.11
CA GLU A 323 14.50 -5.23 1.12
C GLU A 323 13.86 -5.36 2.49
N TYR A 324 14.47 -6.20 3.33
CA TYR A 324 14.16 -6.25 4.75
C TYR A 324 14.91 -5.16 5.50
N LEU A 325 14.25 -4.56 6.50
CA LEU A 325 14.89 -3.55 7.33
C LEU A 325 16.06 -4.20 8.12
N PRO A 326 17.27 -3.62 8.07
CA PRO A 326 18.44 -4.25 8.69
C PRO A 326 18.32 -4.51 10.20
N LEU A 327 17.68 -3.59 10.96
CA LEU A 327 17.44 -3.76 12.40
C LEU A 327 16.16 -4.55 12.70
N TYR A 328 15.27 -4.69 11.74
CA TYR A 328 13.97 -5.37 11.87
C TYR A 328 13.80 -6.36 10.71
N PRO A 329 14.54 -7.48 10.70
CA PRO A 329 14.62 -8.38 9.55
C PRO A 329 13.29 -9.08 9.22
N GLU A 330 12.29 -8.96 10.06
CA GLU A 330 10.93 -9.44 9.82
C GLU A 330 10.06 -8.40 9.10
N GLN A 331 10.56 -7.16 8.93
CA GLN A 331 9.84 -6.07 8.29
C GLN A 331 10.39 -5.84 6.87
N LEU A 332 9.61 -6.21 5.87
CA LEU A 332 9.91 -5.98 4.45
C LEU A 332 9.51 -4.54 4.09
N GLN A 333 10.32 -3.88 3.27
CA GLN A 333 10.02 -2.58 2.68
C GLN A 333 10.00 -2.66 1.16
N LEU A 334 8.97 -2.08 0.56
CA LEU A 334 8.80 -1.93 -0.88
C LEU A 334 8.76 -0.44 -1.22
N VAL A 335 9.61 0.00 -2.13
CA VAL A 335 9.61 1.39 -2.64
C VAL A 335 9.55 1.34 -4.15
N ILE A 336 8.83 2.27 -4.75
CA ILE A 336 8.70 2.38 -6.20
C ILE A 336 9.43 3.62 -6.72
N ASP A 337 9.97 3.53 -7.95
CA ASP A 337 10.51 4.65 -8.71
C ASP A 337 9.40 5.67 -9.05
N GLN A 338 9.78 6.89 -9.35
CA GLN A 338 8.87 8.00 -9.67
C GLN A 338 7.97 7.71 -10.88
N ASP A 339 6.73 8.14 -10.80
CA ASP A 339 5.74 8.00 -11.89
C ASP A 339 5.67 9.24 -12.77
N ARG A 340 6.79 9.59 -13.43
CA ARG A 340 6.84 10.69 -14.40
C ARG A 340 7.89 10.43 -15.49
N PRO A 341 7.73 11.01 -16.69
CA PRO A 341 8.66 10.83 -17.82
C PRO A 341 9.93 11.66 -17.65
N GLN A 342 10.53 11.64 -16.49
CA GLN A 342 11.79 12.30 -16.21
C GLN A 342 12.82 11.29 -15.73
N GLN A 343 13.98 11.28 -16.39
CA GLN A 343 15.10 10.48 -15.93
C GLN A 343 15.65 11.06 -14.63
N TYR A 344 15.73 10.25 -13.60
CA TYR A 344 16.48 10.60 -12.40
C TYR A 344 17.96 10.27 -12.57
N LYS A 345 18.85 11.01 -11.90
CA LYS A 345 20.32 10.94 -12.07
C LYS A 345 20.94 9.54 -11.95
N TYR A 346 20.22 8.60 -11.33
CA TYR A 346 20.67 7.23 -11.10
C TYR A 346 19.96 6.18 -11.97
N SER A 347 19.07 6.63 -12.86
CA SER A 347 18.37 5.75 -13.79
C SER A 347 19.05 5.80 -15.17
N ASP A 348 19.46 4.66 -15.69
CA ASP A 348 20.01 4.53 -17.04
C ASP A 348 18.92 4.57 -18.14
N LEU A 349 17.64 4.59 -17.74
CA LEU A 349 16.53 4.55 -18.66
C LEU A 349 16.11 5.93 -19.11
N LEU A 350 16.10 6.13 -20.42
CA LEU A 350 15.47 7.29 -21.05
C LEU A 350 13.95 7.10 -20.96
N ARG A 351 13.27 8.06 -20.37
CA ARG A 351 11.81 8.09 -20.27
C ARG A 351 11.23 9.08 -21.26
N SER A 352 10.16 8.71 -21.94
CA SER A 352 9.50 9.48 -22.97
C SER A 352 8.01 9.61 -22.70
N THR A 353 7.45 10.77 -22.99
CA THR A 353 5.99 11.00 -22.91
C THR A 353 5.20 10.26 -24.01
N GLY A 354 5.87 9.66 -24.98
CA GLY A 354 5.24 9.03 -26.15
C GLY A 354 5.12 7.51 -26.07
N ASP A 355 5.61 6.89 -24.99
CA ASP A 355 5.61 5.43 -24.84
C ASP A 355 5.37 4.99 -23.39
N GLU A 356 5.43 3.69 -23.15
CA GLU A 356 5.18 3.11 -21.83
C GLU A 356 6.19 3.52 -20.76
N SER A 357 7.33 4.10 -21.12
CA SER A 357 8.29 4.62 -20.16
C SER A 357 7.83 5.91 -19.47
N ALA A 358 6.72 6.51 -19.94
CA ALA A 358 6.14 7.71 -19.35
C ALA A 358 5.64 7.50 -17.91
N TYR A 359 5.36 6.27 -17.52
CA TYR A 359 4.81 5.91 -16.22
C TYR A 359 5.57 4.73 -15.58
N CYS A 360 5.38 4.57 -14.28
CA CYS A 360 6.01 3.55 -13.46
C CYS A 360 5.01 3.03 -12.44
N ILE A 361 4.47 1.83 -12.67
CA ILE A 361 3.43 1.23 -11.85
C ILE A 361 3.90 -0.16 -11.40
N ASN A 362 3.74 -0.48 -10.12
CA ASN A 362 3.82 -1.85 -9.65
C ASN A 362 2.41 -2.41 -9.47
N ARG A 363 2.11 -3.57 -10.06
CA ARG A 363 1.03 -4.41 -9.57
C ARG A 363 1.60 -5.23 -8.41
N VAL A 364 1.07 -5.03 -7.23
CA VAL A 364 1.43 -5.76 -6.02
C VAL A 364 0.35 -6.80 -5.78
N THR A 365 0.72 -8.07 -5.72
CA THR A 365 -0.20 -9.17 -5.44
C THR A 365 0.24 -9.91 -4.19
N VAL A 366 -0.63 -9.93 -3.19
CA VAL A 366 -0.51 -10.80 -2.01
C VAL A 366 -1.23 -12.09 -2.33
N ASP A 367 -0.47 -13.17 -2.48
CA ASP A 367 -0.96 -14.52 -2.78
C ASP A 367 -0.98 -15.31 -1.48
N PHE A 368 -2.17 -15.53 -0.90
CA PHE A 368 -2.32 -16.19 0.39
C PHE A 368 -2.11 -17.70 0.31
N ASP A 369 -2.35 -18.32 -0.86
CA ASP A 369 -2.16 -19.75 -1.08
C ASP A 369 -0.67 -20.08 -1.22
N GLU A 370 0.03 -19.31 -2.05
CA GLU A 370 1.48 -19.46 -2.24
C GLU A 370 2.30 -18.81 -1.14
N LYS A 371 1.67 -18.04 -0.24
CA LYS A 371 2.32 -17.26 0.81
C LYS A 371 3.42 -16.34 0.26
N LYS A 372 3.08 -15.57 -0.78
CA LYS A 372 4.03 -14.73 -1.52
C LYS A 372 3.49 -13.35 -1.79
N VAL A 373 4.39 -12.38 -1.83
CA VAL A 373 4.13 -11.07 -2.42
C VAL A 373 4.82 -11.03 -3.79
N LYS A 374 4.01 -10.84 -4.84
CA LYS A 374 4.49 -10.73 -6.22
C LYS A 374 4.44 -9.27 -6.65
N LEU A 375 5.51 -8.81 -7.30
CA LEU A 375 5.60 -7.48 -7.89
C LEU A 375 5.71 -7.63 -9.40
N GLU A 376 4.76 -7.05 -10.14
CA GLU A 376 4.78 -6.95 -11.59
C GLU A 376 4.93 -5.48 -11.98
N ARG A 377 5.99 -5.15 -12.72
CA ARG A 377 6.21 -3.80 -13.23
C ARG A 377 5.44 -3.56 -14.52
N ILE A 378 4.75 -2.42 -14.59
CA ILE A 378 4.04 -1.91 -15.75
C ILE A 378 4.63 -0.53 -16.06
N GLY A 379 5.16 -0.36 -17.28
CA GLY A 379 5.79 0.89 -17.70
C GLY A 379 7.32 0.89 -17.59
N ALA A 380 7.89 1.99 -17.13
CA ALA A 380 9.33 2.17 -17.03
C ALA A 380 10.02 1.05 -16.23
N HIS A 381 11.23 0.69 -16.62
CA HIS A 381 12.00 -0.41 -16.04
C HIS A 381 11.38 -1.81 -16.23
N ILE A 382 10.76 -2.03 -17.38
CA ILE A 382 10.34 -3.39 -17.79
C ILE A 382 11.59 -4.26 -17.99
N THR A 383 12.29 -4.58 -16.94
CA THR A 383 13.11 -5.78 -16.91
C THR A 383 12.22 -6.88 -16.36
N ASN A 384 12.20 -8.05 -17.02
CA ASN A 384 11.37 -9.22 -16.70
C ASN A 384 11.56 -9.79 -15.28
N SER A 385 11.64 -8.95 -14.29
CA SER A 385 11.81 -9.34 -12.90
C SER A 385 10.50 -9.24 -12.15
N SER A 386 9.69 -10.28 -12.21
CA SER A 386 8.78 -10.56 -11.13
C SER A 386 9.64 -10.86 -9.90
N ILE A 387 9.80 -9.90 -9.01
CA ILE A 387 10.42 -10.15 -7.71
C ILE A 387 9.38 -10.87 -6.88
N SER A 388 9.49 -12.20 -6.82
CA SER A 388 8.70 -13.01 -5.88
C SER A 388 9.46 -13.06 -4.55
N ARG A 389 8.78 -12.73 -3.46
CA ARG A 389 9.30 -12.87 -2.12
C ARG A 389 8.40 -13.80 -1.32
N ASP A 390 8.99 -14.87 -0.77
CA ASP A 390 8.31 -15.74 0.16
C ASP A 390 8.17 -14.98 1.48
N LYS A 391 6.95 -14.61 1.87
CA LYS A 391 6.73 -13.89 3.11
C LYS A 391 5.29 -13.88 3.64
N ILE A 392 4.63 -14.99 3.64
CA ILE A 392 3.42 -15.14 4.46
C ILE A 392 3.60 -16.42 5.25
N GLU A 393 4.02 -16.33 6.50
CA GLU A 393 4.06 -17.47 7.43
C GLU A 393 2.71 -17.65 8.14
#